data_6b12caf17aee63562020f2287bec0f18
#
_entry.id   6b12caf17aee63562020f2287bec0f18
#
_cell.length_a   1.000
_cell.length_b   1.000
_cell.length_c   1.000
_cell.angle_alpha   90.00
_cell.angle_beta   90.00
_cell.angle_gamma   90.00
#
_symmetry.space_group_name_H-M   'P 1'
#
loop_
_entity.id
_entity.type
_entity.pdbx_description
1 polymer ?
#
loop_
_entity_poly.entity_id
_entity_poly.type
_entity_poly.pdbx_seq_one_letter_code
_entity_poly.pdbx_strand_id
1 'polypeptide(L)'
;MESVPVVDPDLLDKVINLAKRRGFIFQSAEIYGGFRSTYDYGPLGVNMLRNVKQAWWRAMVQTRTDIVGLDAAILGPPAVWAASGHLETFTDPLVDCKKCKERWREDKINGVCPNCGSTDFTEPRAFNLMF
;
A
#
# COMPACT_ATOMS: atom_id res chain seq x y z
N MET A 1 -29.14 19.98 8.73
CA MET A 1 -27.96 19.71 7.89
C MET A 1 -26.75 19.96 8.78
N GLU A 2 -26.16 18.90 9.31
CA GLU A 2 -24.91 19.02 10.07
C GLU A 2 -23.80 19.41 9.09
N SER A 3 -23.10 20.50 9.39
CA SER A 3 -21.93 20.94 8.63
C SER A 3 -20.84 19.86 8.69
N VAL A 4 -20.44 19.36 7.54
CA VAL A 4 -19.27 18.48 7.44
C VAL A 4 -18.08 19.24 8.05
N PRO A 5 -17.37 18.69 9.04
CA PRO A 5 -16.25 19.38 9.66
C PRO A 5 -15.19 19.66 8.59
N VAL A 6 -14.75 20.91 8.52
CA VAL A 6 -13.64 21.30 7.65
C VAL A 6 -12.39 20.59 8.16
N VAL A 7 -11.92 19.62 7.40
CA VAL A 7 -10.67 18.89 7.73
C VAL A 7 -9.51 19.85 7.46
N ASP A 8 -8.68 20.06 8.50
CA ASP A 8 -7.43 20.82 8.37
C ASP A 8 -6.56 20.18 7.26
N PRO A 9 -6.21 20.92 6.19
CA PRO A 9 -5.42 20.37 5.08
C PRO A 9 -4.05 19.84 5.52
N ASP A 10 -3.50 20.35 6.63
CA ASP A 10 -2.19 19.94 7.15
C ASP A 10 -2.30 18.82 8.22
N LEU A 11 -3.51 18.32 8.49
CA LEU A 11 -3.73 17.35 9.57
C LEU A 11 -2.89 16.09 9.37
N LEU A 12 -2.81 15.57 8.15
CA LEU A 12 -2.04 14.36 7.85
C LEU A 12 -0.56 14.54 8.16
N ASP A 13 0.03 15.65 7.75
CA ASP A 13 1.44 15.95 8.03
C ASP A 13 1.72 16.14 9.52
N LYS A 14 0.80 16.78 10.24
CA LYS A 14 0.88 16.90 11.70
C LYS A 14 0.85 15.54 12.38
N VAL A 15 -0.03 14.64 11.95
CA VAL A 15 -0.15 13.27 12.47
C VAL A 15 1.11 12.45 12.16
N ILE A 16 1.63 12.51 10.93
CA ILE A 16 2.86 11.81 10.53
C ILE A 16 4.05 12.29 11.37
N ASN A 17 4.21 13.60 11.51
CA ASN A 17 5.29 14.18 12.31
C ASN A 17 5.19 13.82 13.80
N LEU A 18 3.98 13.80 14.36
CA LEU A 18 3.74 13.36 15.73
C LEU A 18 4.07 11.86 15.89
N ALA A 19 3.61 11.03 14.97
CA ALA A 19 3.83 9.57 14.98
C ALA A 19 5.33 9.23 14.94
N LYS A 20 6.11 9.90 14.11
CA LYS A 20 7.57 9.74 14.04
C LYS A 20 8.23 10.15 15.37
N ARG A 21 7.96 11.36 15.86
CA ARG A 21 8.56 11.87 17.10
C ARG A 21 8.22 11.05 18.35
N ARG A 22 7.06 10.40 18.37
CA ARG A 22 6.60 9.58 19.49
C ARG A 22 6.94 8.10 19.36
N GLY A 23 7.63 7.70 18.30
CA GLY A 23 8.05 6.31 18.10
C GLY A 23 6.93 5.36 17.74
N PHE A 24 5.92 5.84 16.97
CA PHE A 24 4.92 4.98 16.38
C PHE A 24 5.39 4.34 15.09
N ILE A 25 6.02 5.12 14.23
CA ILE A 25 6.53 4.68 12.94
C ILE A 25 7.89 5.32 12.64
N PHE A 26 8.72 4.59 11.89
CA PHE A 26 9.98 5.07 11.31
C PHE A 26 10.03 4.65 9.86
N GLN A 27 10.76 5.38 9.02
CA GLN A 27 11.05 4.91 7.69
C GLN A 27 11.97 3.68 7.78
N SER A 28 11.62 2.60 7.07
CA SER A 28 12.44 1.39 7.09
C SER A 28 13.84 1.67 6.54
N ALA A 29 14.87 1.15 7.21
CA ALA A 29 16.29 1.36 6.89
C ALA A 29 16.70 2.85 6.81
N GLU A 30 16.15 3.70 7.68
CA GLU A 30 16.37 5.16 7.65
C GLU A 30 17.84 5.54 7.73
N ILE A 31 18.65 4.80 8.52
CA ILE A 31 20.10 5.02 8.63
C ILE A 31 20.88 4.84 7.32
N TYR A 32 20.29 4.16 6.34
CA TYR A 32 20.86 3.97 4.99
C TYR A 32 20.16 4.83 3.92
N GLY A 33 19.42 5.86 4.33
CA GLY A 33 18.66 6.75 3.44
C GLY A 33 17.18 6.40 3.30
N GLY A 34 16.73 5.34 3.96
CA GLY A 34 15.35 4.90 3.95
C GLY A 34 14.92 4.18 2.67
N PHE A 35 13.81 3.44 2.78
CA PHE A 35 13.17 2.80 1.63
C PHE A 35 11.81 3.44 1.38
N ARG A 36 11.58 3.95 0.17
CA ARG A 36 10.37 4.71 -0.18
C ARG A 36 9.11 3.91 0.11
N SER A 37 8.14 4.54 0.78
CA SER A 37 6.83 3.97 1.11
C SER A 37 6.85 2.73 2.02
N THR A 38 7.97 2.46 2.70
CA THR A 38 8.10 1.34 3.63
C THR A 38 8.44 1.87 5.02
N TYR A 39 7.69 1.42 6.03
CA TYR A 39 7.80 1.90 7.39
C TYR A 39 7.86 0.75 8.38
N ASP A 40 8.63 0.93 9.44
CA ASP A 40 8.69 0.03 10.57
C ASP A 40 7.83 0.59 11.72
N TYR A 41 7.16 -0.30 12.45
CA TYR A 41 6.43 0.10 13.65
C TYR A 41 7.39 0.19 14.84
N GLY A 42 7.45 1.36 15.45
CA GLY A 42 8.17 1.53 16.71
C GLY A 42 7.41 0.96 17.92
N PRO A 43 7.96 1.10 19.13
CA PRO A 43 7.39 0.48 20.34
C PRO A 43 5.91 0.83 20.60
N LEU A 44 5.51 2.08 20.41
CA LEU A 44 4.12 2.49 20.56
C LEU A 44 3.27 2.03 19.38
N GLY A 45 3.82 2.07 18.17
CA GLY A 45 3.13 1.64 16.95
C GLY A 45 2.80 0.15 16.96
N VAL A 46 3.72 -0.71 17.37
CA VAL A 46 3.48 -2.16 17.44
C VAL A 46 2.42 -2.52 18.48
N ASN A 47 2.37 -1.82 19.60
CA ASN A 47 1.34 -2.02 20.61
C ASN A 47 -0.04 -1.63 20.06
N MET A 48 -0.13 -0.46 19.40
CA MET A 48 -1.38 -0.03 18.77
C MET A 48 -1.82 -0.98 17.67
N LEU A 49 -0.91 -1.42 16.79
CA LEU A 49 -1.20 -2.41 15.74
C LEU A 49 -1.78 -3.71 16.32
N ARG A 50 -1.16 -4.24 17.37
CA ARG A 50 -1.63 -5.47 18.04
C ARG A 50 -3.00 -5.27 18.67
N ASN A 51 -3.23 -4.15 19.33
CA ASN A 51 -4.51 -3.83 19.93
C ASN A 51 -5.63 -3.75 18.87
N VAL A 52 -5.39 -3.11 17.75
CA VAL A 52 -6.35 -3.04 16.63
C VAL A 52 -6.65 -4.44 16.08
N LYS A 53 -5.62 -5.24 15.80
CA LYS A 53 -5.79 -6.62 15.33
C LYS A 53 -6.58 -7.48 16.32
N GLN A 54 -6.28 -7.36 17.61
CA GLN A 54 -6.95 -8.13 18.65
C GLN A 54 -8.41 -7.68 18.83
N ALA A 55 -8.68 -6.38 18.80
CA ALA A 55 -10.04 -5.86 18.86
C ALA A 55 -10.88 -6.34 17.67
N TRP A 56 -10.30 -6.30 16.46
CA TRP A 56 -10.96 -6.84 15.27
C TRP A 56 -11.23 -8.35 15.38
N TRP A 57 -10.24 -9.13 15.79
CA TRP A 57 -10.39 -10.57 15.96
C TRP A 57 -11.46 -10.93 16.98
N ARG A 58 -11.46 -10.22 18.11
CA ARG A 58 -12.49 -10.39 19.13
C ARG A 58 -13.88 -10.10 18.58
N ALA A 59 -14.04 -8.94 17.93
CA ALA A 59 -15.35 -8.51 17.45
C ALA A 59 -15.88 -9.41 16.32
N MET A 60 -15.02 -9.86 15.41
CA MET A 60 -15.43 -10.59 14.22
C MET A 60 -15.49 -12.10 14.41
N VAL A 61 -14.62 -12.66 15.26
CA VAL A 61 -14.47 -14.12 15.39
C VAL A 61 -14.94 -14.60 16.76
N GLN A 62 -14.40 -14.03 17.87
CA GLN A 62 -14.61 -14.60 19.19
C GLN A 62 -15.99 -14.32 19.79
N THR A 63 -16.63 -13.21 19.44
CA THR A 63 -17.96 -12.84 19.94
C THR A 63 -19.11 -13.31 19.05
N ARG A 64 -18.80 -13.97 17.95
CA ARG A 64 -19.78 -14.49 16.99
C ARG A 64 -19.80 -16.00 17.00
N THR A 65 -20.98 -16.57 16.75
CA THR A 65 -21.21 -18.03 16.68
C THR A 65 -21.31 -18.54 15.23
N ASP A 66 -21.40 -17.64 14.28
CA ASP A 66 -21.56 -17.89 12.84
C ASP A 66 -20.25 -17.74 12.04
N ILE A 67 -19.14 -17.42 12.72
CA ILE A 67 -17.82 -17.26 12.09
C ILE A 67 -16.79 -18.09 12.86
N VAL A 68 -15.89 -18.72 12.10
CA VAL A 68 -14.71 -19.41 12.62
C VAL A 68 -13.44 -18.74 12.07
N GLY A 69 -12.39 -18.73 12.87
CA GLY A 69 -11.09 -18.20 12.44
C GLY A 69 -10.32 -19.22 11.61
N LEU A 70 -9.67 -18.74 10.56
CA LEU A 70 -8.74 -19.49 9.73
C LEU A 70 -7.47 -18.66 9.51
N ASP A 71 -6.33 -19.26 9.74
CA ASP A 71 -5.03 -18.69 9.38
C ASP A 71 -4.47 -19.47 8.18
N ALA A 72 -4.79 -19.00 6.98
CA ALA A 72 -4.42 -19.66 5.74
C ALA A 72 -3.00 -19.29 5.29
N ALA A 73 -2.34 -20.20 4.60
CA ALA A 73 -1.06 -19.93 3.96
C ALA A 73 -1.22 -18.83 2.88
N ILE A 74 -0.24 -17.93 2.80
CA ILE A 74 -0.21 -16.88 1.78
C ILE A 74 0.13 -17.48 0.41
N LEU A 75 1.04 -18.46 0.38
CA LEU A 75 1.42 -19.16 -0.86
C LEU A 75 0.39 -20.22 -1.22
N GLY A 76 -0.02 -20.23 -2.46
CA GLY A 76 -0.95 -21.22 -3.00
C GLY A 76 -0.50 -21.77 -4.35
N PRO A 77 -1.03 -22.92 -4.79
CA PRO A 77 -0.68 -23.49 -6.10
C PRO A 77 -1.22 -22.62 -7.25
N PRO A 78 -0.52 -22.56 -8.40
CA PRO A 78 -0.93 -21.77 -9.56
C PRO A 78 -2.36 -22.06 -10.04
N ALA A 79 -2.84 -23.28 -9.87
CA ALA A 79 -4.20 -23.68 -10.25
C ALA A 79 -5.31 -22.85 -9.55
N VAL A 80 -5.09 -22.45 -8.29
CA VAL A 80 -6.01 -21.59 -7.54
C VAL A 80 -6.12 -20.21 -8.21
N TRP A 81 -5.00 -19.65 -8.60
CA TRP A 81 -4.93 -18.33 -9.21
C TRP A 81 -5.41 -18.32 -10.66
N ALA A 82 -5.22 -19.44 -11.38
CA ALA A 82 -5.82 -19.64 -12.69
C ALA A 82 -7.36 -19.71 -12.60
N ALA A 83 -7.88 -20.51 -11.67
CA ALA A 83 -9.33 -20.68 -11.47
C ALA A 83 -10.02 -19.38 -11.04
N SER A 84 -9.34 -18.53 -10.27
CA SER A 84 -9.85 -17.23 -9.81
C SER A 84 -9.63 -16.09 -10.82
N GLY A 85 -8.98 -16.33 -11.95
CA GLY A 85 -8.67 -15.34 -12.98
C GLY A 85 -7.53 -14.37 -12.63
N HIS A 86 -6.89 -14.53 -11.48
CA HIS A 86 -5.81 -13.62 -11.05
C HIS A 86 -4.59 -13.67 -11.98
N LEU A 87 -4.27 -14.83 -12.56
CA LEU A 87 -3.12 -14.94 -13.47
C LEU A 87 -3.27 -14.08 -14.73
N GLU A 88 -4.48 -13.89 -15.20
CA GLU A 88 -4.77 -13.11 -16.41
C GLU A 88 -4.94 -11.62 -16.13
N THR A 89 -5.46 -11.28 -14.95
CA THR A 89 -5.87 -9.90 -14.62
C THR A 89 -4.82 -9.11 -13.85
N PHE A 90 -3.86 -9.76 -13.18
CA PHE A 90 -2.81 -9.08 -12.41
C PHE A 90 -1.63 -8.65 -13.28
N THR A 91 -1.94 -7.96 -14.37
CA THR A 91 -0.94 -7.44 -15.30
C THR A 91 -1.18 -5.96 -15.51
N ASP A 92 -0.18 -5.15 -15.19
CA ASP A 92 -0.21 -3.70 -15.43
C ASP A 92 0.60 -3.34 -16.69
N PRO A 93 0.07 -2.49 -17.57
CA PRO A 93 0.86 -1.90 -18.65
C PRO A 93 1.79 -0.83 -18.07
N LEU A 94 3.08 -1.07 -18.08
CA LEU A 94 4.09 -0.14 -17.57
C LEU A 94 4.88 0.49 -18.71
N VAL A 95 5.13 1.80 -18.57
CA VAL A 95 5.99 2.60 -19.46
C VAL A 95 7.09 3.26 -18.65
N ASP A 96 8.29 3.35 -19.21
CA ASP A 96 9.39 4.08 -18.61
C ASP A 96 9.55 5.44 -19.31
N CYS A 97 9.61 6.54 -18.54
CA CYS A 97 9.94 7.84 -19.09
C CYS A 97 11.41 7.85 -19.56
N LYS A 98 11.67 8.13 -20.85
CA LYS A 98 13.04 8.10 -21.38
C LYS A 98 13.93 9.20 -20.84
N LYS A 99 13.34 10.31 -20.34
CA LYS A 99 14.06 11.45 -19.79
C LYS A 99 14.51 11.25 -18.34
N CYS A 100 13.57 10.94 -17.41
CA CYS A 100 13.88 10.81 -15.98
C CYS A 100 13.99 9.37 -15.49
N LYS A 101 13.74 8.39 -16.36
CA LYS A 101 13.81 6.95 -16.08
C LYS A 101 12.79 6.45 -15.02
N GLU A 102 11.86 7.30 -14.62
CA GLU A 102 10.76 6.89 -13.73
C GLU A 102 9.75 6.03 -14.47
N ARG A 103 9.21 5.05 -13.75
CA ARG A 103 8.24 4.07 -14.26
C ARG A 103 6.83 4.45 -13.84
N TRP A 104 5.90 4.33 -14.78
CA TRP A 104 4.50 4.67 -14.58
C TRP A 104 3.59 3.62 -15.20
N ARG A 105 2.38 3.51 -14.68
CA ARG A 105 1.30 2.78 -15.37
C ARG A 105 0.80 3.64 -16.53
N GLU A 106 0.71 3.04 -17.72
CA GLU A 106 0.23 3.74 -18.91
C GLU A 106 -1.18 4.32 -18.72
N ASP A 107 -2.08 3.54 -18.10
CA ASP A 107 -3.47 3.93 -17.83
C ASP A 107 -3.64 5.03 -16.77
N LYS A 108 -2.59 5.41 -16.07
CA LYS A 108 -2.59 6.44 -15.02
C LYS A 108 -1.90 7.75 -15.42
N ILE A 109 -1.22 7.76 -16.56
CA ILE A 109 -0.60 8.96 -17.10
C ILE A 109 -1.33 9.43 -18.35
N ASN A 110 -1.61 10.73 -18.45
CA ASN A 110 -2.26 11.33 -19.62
C ASN A 110 -1.23 11.68 -20.72
N GLY A 111 -0.31 10.77 -21.00
CA GLY A 111 0.76 10.98 -21.98
C GLY A 111 1.86 11.97 -21.55
N VAL A 112 1.82 12.46 -20.30
CA VAL A 112 2.81 13.40 -19.76
C VAL A 112 3.40 12.84 -18.47
N CYS A 113 4.72 12.83 -18.36
CA CYS A 113 5.40 12.34 -17.17
C CYS A 113 5.13 13.26 -15.97
N PRO A 114 4.53 12.75 -14.88
CA PRO A 114 4.23 13.56 -13.70
C PRO A 114 5.48 14.14 -13.02
N ASN A 115 6.64 13.51 -13.20
CA ASN A 115 7.89 13.93 -12.57
C ASN A 115 8.64 15.01 -13.35
N CYS A 116 8.70 14.91 -14.69
CA CYS A 116 9.56 15.80 -15.49
C CYS A 116 8.87 16.46 -16.69
N GLY A 117 7.57 16.25 -16.87
CA GLY A 117 6.78 16.83 -17.95
C GLY A 117 7.09 16.33 -19.36
N SER A 118 7.93 15.31 -19.50
CA SER A 118 8.27 14.70 -20.81
C SER A 118 7.11 13.87 -21.34
N THR A 119 6.94 13.86 -22.67
CA THR A 119 6.00 13.00 -23.40
C THR A 119 6.65 11.79 -24.05
N ASP A 120 7.98 11.63 -23.89
CA ASP A 120 8.74 10.55 -24.50
C ASP A 120 8.86 9.34 -23.56
N PHE A 121 8.10 8.29 -23.89
CA PHE A 121 8.03 7.04 -23.13
C PHE A 121 8.51 5.86 -23.97
N THR A 122 8.81 4.75 -23.31
CA THR A 122 8.98 3.45 -23.96
C THR A 122 7.63 2.90 -24.40
N GLU A 123 7.65 1.91 -25.29
CA GLU A 123 6.48 1.10 -25.56
C GLU A 123 5.98 0.45 -24.26
N PRO A 124 4.65 0.33 -24.07
CA PRO A 124 4.07 -0.34 -22.93
C PRO A 124 4.53 -1.79 -22.84
N ARG A 125 4.89 -2.21 -21.63
CA ARG A 125 5.22 -3.61 -21.34
C ARG A 125 4.30 -4.15 -20.27
N ALA A 126 3.72 -5.32 -20.53
CA ALA A 126 2.95 -6.04 -19.52
C ALA A 126 3.87 -6.45 -18.36
N PHE A 127 3.52 -6.04 -17.16
CA PHE A 127 4.21 -6.41 -15.94
C PHE A 127 3.27 -7.23 -15.06
N ASN A 128 3.61 -8.51 -14.85
CA ASN A 128 2.84 -9.37 -13.98
C ASN A 128 3.17 -9.05 -12.52
N LEU A 129 2.14 -8.72 -11.73
CA LEU A 129 2.25 -8.39 -10.30
C LEU A 129 2.25 -9.62 -9.40
N MET A 130 1.99 -10.81 -9.92
CA MET A 130 2.05 -12.08 -9.17
C MET A 130 3.50 -12.51 -8.97
N PHE A 131 3.82 -12.85 -7.73
CA PHE A 131 5.09 -13.48 -7.37
C PHE A 131 5.04 -14.99 -7.58
#